data_c011fa9d6191c283f8fe56abe63fc99d
#
_entry.id   c011fa9d6191c283f8fe56abe63fc99d
#
_cell.length_a   1.000
_cell.length_b   1.000
_cell.length_c   1.000
_cell.angle_alpha   90.00
_cell.angle_beta   90.00
_cell.angle_gamma   90.00
#
_symmetry.space_group_name_H-M   'P 1'
#
loop_
_entity.id
_entity.type
_entity.pdbx_description
1 polymer ?
#
loop_
_entity_poly.entity_id
_entity_poly.type
_entity_poly.pdbx_seq_one_letter_code
_entity_poly.pdbx_strand_id
1 'polypeptide(L)'
;MKKPLAIIFNDAHLKTGNEQDVIQSVKHMLKHAKSKKITDIIFAGDLFDSRSFQRQSVLHAFDEILDLINKAGCTLYLFPGNHDKTVYASYDSFLDVYRHYPSVVFNRELSVIELGGFKITLLPFFSDDMLIPMLEEAEGTDVLISHFEMAGSTHLGNTSVKTTINKDLLSKWKKVYLGHYHNHHEITKDIVHLPSLRQTSFGEDDYKGFSILFDDLSYEVIEGDFKRFRKIIININDTNTSEIAELIRVHGNGQDTVRFEFIGDENKLKALDKSQFNDSGIDVKIKYEVKYNYDDSSLQLPTVVEHYGEDQVKEAFKAFCDEKGYEHKDGIVLLNEFLKTK
;
A
#
# COMPACT_ATOMS: atom_id res chain seq x y z
N MET A 1 -25.58 -10.40 19.98
CA MET A 1 -24.14 -10.30 19.68
C MET A 1 -23.95 -10.73 18.24
N LYS A 2 -23.25 -9.95 17.42
CA LYS A 2 -22.94 -10.30 16.04
C LYS A 2 -21.99 -11.52 16.01
N LYS A 3 -22.21 -12.41 15.05
CA LYS A 3 -21.44 -13.65 14.89
C LYS A 3 -20.37 -13.43 13.80
N PRO A 4 -19.09 -13.76 14.07
CA PRO A 4 -18.06 -13.68 13.04
C PRO A 4 -18.32 -14.73 11.95
N LEU A 5 -18.14 -14.31 10.68
CA LEU A 5 -18.29 -15.16 9.49
C LEU A 5 -16.94 -15.56 8.91
N ALA A 6 -16.07 -14.59 8.70
CA ALA A 6 -14.77 -14.81 8.05
C ALA A 6 -13.73 -13.80 8.56
N ILE A 7 -12.46 -14.11 8.31
CA ILE A 7 -11.37 -13.14 8.35
C ILE A 7 -11.07 -12.70 6.92
N ILE A 8 -10.85 -11.39 6.73
CA ILE A 8 -10.37 -10.82 5.45
C ILE A 8 -9.00 -10.21 5.72
N PHE A 9 -8.01 -10.52 4.89
CA PHE A 9 -6.72 -9.84 4.89
C PHE A 9 -6.22 -9.63 3.45
N ASN A 10 -5.35 -8.65 3.23
CA ASN A 10 -4.89 -8.20 1.92
C ASN A 10 -3.50 -7.60 2.00
N ASP A 11 -2.90 -7.33 0.86
CA ASP A 11 -1.67 -6.56 0.69
C ASP A 11 -0.54 -7.03 1.64
N ALA A 12 -0.26 -8.33 1.61
CA ALA A 12 0.81 -8.92 2.43
C ALA A 12 2.21 -8.53 1.92
N HIS A 13 2.34 -8.30 0.61
CA HIS A 13 3.58 -7.92 -0.07
C HIS A 13 4.79 -8.71 0.40
N LEU A 14 4.65 -10.04 0.32
CA LEU A 14 5.68 -11.00 0.70
C LEU A 14 6.88 -10.85 -0.24
N LYS A 15 8.05 -10.63 0.33
CA LYS A 15 9.33 -10.46 -0.36
C LYS A 15 10.50 -10.93 0.47
N THR A 16 11.66 -11.03 -0.17
CA THR A 16 12.91 -11.32 0.54
C THR A 16 13.17 -10.26 1.63
N GLY A 17 13.38 -10.74 2.84
CA GLY A 17 13.67 -9.92 4.02
C GLY A 17 12.46 -9.59 4.90
N ASN A 18 11.22 -9.94 4.47
CA ASN A 18 10.03 -9.78 5.32
C ASN A 18 9.27 -11.10 5.58
N GLU A 19 9.81 -12.23 5.13
CA GLU A 19 9.14 -13.53 5.18
C GLU A 19 8.66 -13.86 6.59
N GLN A 20 9.53 -13.70 7.58
CA GLN A 20 9.20 -14.01 8.98
C GLN A 20 8.18 -13.03 9.57
N ASP A 21 8.20 -11.77 9.17
CA ASP A 21 7.22 -10.77 9.62
C ASP A 21 5.82 -11.10 9.11
N VAL A 22 5.69 -11.51 7.82
CA VAL A 22 4.41 -11.94 7.25
C VAL A 22 3.91 -13.22 7.92
N ILE A 23 4.78 -14.22 8.10
CA ILE A 23 4.46 -15.47 8.81
C ILE A 23 3.97 -15.18 10.24
N GLN A 24 4.63 -14.27 10.95
CA GLN A 24 4.23 -13.87 12.31
C GLN A 24 2.85 -13.20 12.32
N SER A 25 2.58 -12.30 11.36
CA SER A 25 1.27 -11.65 11.21
C SER A 25 0.17 -12.68 10.95
N VAL A 26 0.43 -13.69 10.12
CA VAL A 26 -0.52 -14.80 9.88
C VAL A 26 -0.69 -15.67 11.12
N LYS A 27 0.38 -15.98 11.86
CA LYS A 27 0.27 -16.71 13.13
C LYS A 27 -0.59 -15.96 14.14
N HIS A 28 -0.46 -14.63 14.22
CA HIS A 28 -1.30 -13.77 15.05
C HIS A 28 -2.78 -13.85 14.61
N MET A 29 -3.04 -13.71 13.30
CA MET A 29 -4.38 -13.84 12.72
C MET A 29 -5.03 -15.20 13.04
N LEU A 30 -4.29 -16.31 12.91
CA LEU A 30 -4.79 -17.65 13.19
C LEU A 30 -5.10 -17.89 14.68
N LYS A 31 -4.41 -17.21 15.63
CA LYS A 31 -4.79 -17.21 17.04
C LYS A 31 -6.19 -16.59 17.24
N HIS A 32 -6.48 -15.50 16.54
CA HIS A 32 -7.81 -14.87 16.57
C HIS A 32 -8.86 -15.74 15.90
N ALA A 33 -8.57 -16.35 14.75
CA ALA A 33 -9.45 -17.31 14.09
C ALA A 33 -9.86 -18.42 15.05
N LYS A 34 -8.89 -19.06 15.72
CA LYS A 34 -9.13 -20.11 16.70
C LYS A 34 -9.97 -19.62 17.88
N SER A 35 -9.67 -18.48 18.47
CA SER A 35 -10.37 -17.95 19.64
C SER A 35 -11.84 -17.60 19.35
N LYS A 36 -12.12 -17.13 18.13
CA LYS A 36 -13.47 -16.75 17.66
C LYS A 36 -14.17 -17.89 16.89
N LYS A 37 -13.52 -19.06 16.73
CA LYS A 37 -14.01 -20.22 15.97
C LYS A 37 -14.35 -19.89 14.51
N ILE A 38 -13.51 -19.07 13.87
CA ILE A 38 -13.61 -18.74 12.46
C ILE A 38 -12.79 -19.77 11.67
N THR A 39 -13.40 -20.34 10.63
CA THR A 39 -12.78 -21.34 9.76
C THR A 39 -12.53 -20.82 8.35
N ASP A 40 -13.11 -19.70 8.00
CA ASP A 40 -13.09 -19.12 6.65
C ASP A 40 -12.22 -17.88 6.62
N ILE A 41 -11.22 -17.89 5.75
CA ILE A 41 -10.26 -16.80 5.58
C ILE A 41 -10.29 -16.39 4.12
N ILE A 42 -10.47 -15.10 3.85
CA ILE A 42 -10.48 -14.52 2.51
C ILE A 42 -9.24 -13.66 2.34
N PHE A 43 -8.41 -13.99 1.36
CA PHE A 43 -7.27 -13.18 0.98
C PHE A 43 -7.65 -12.30 -0.22
N ALA A 44 -7.64 -11.00 -0.01
CA ALA A 44 -8.12 -10.01 -0.97
C ALA A 44 -6.99 -9.36 -1.80
N GLY A 45 -6.06 -10.17 -2.31
CA GLY A 45 -5.05 -9.77 -3.29
C GLY A 45 -3.75 -9.20 -2.73
N ASP A 46 -2.75 -9.12 -3.59
CA ASP A 46 -1.38 -8.65 -3.36
C ASP A 46 -0.62 -9.44 -2.28
N LEU A 47 -0.50 -10.74 -2.55
CA LEU A 47 0.34 -11.62 -1.74
C LEU A 47 1.82 -11.31 -1.91
N PHE A 48 2.26 -11.21 -3.17
CA PHE A 48 3.65 -10.97 -3.51
C PHE A 48 3.94 -9.48 -3.73
N ASP A 49 5.18 -9.06 -3.46
CA ASP A 49 5.63 -7.69 -3.71
C ASP A 49 6.11 -7.50 -5.17
N SER A 50 6.76 -8.52 -5.75
CA SER A 50 7.29 -8.46 -7.12
C SER A 50 6.27 -8.94 -8.15
N ARG A 51 6.06 -8.12 -9.18
CA ARG A 51 5.18 -8.43 -10.33
C ARG A 51 5.86 -9.23 -11.43
N SER A 52 7.18 -9.47 -11.32
CA SER A 52 7.97 -10.03 -12.43
C SER A 52 8.44 -11.45 -12.15
N PHE A 53 8.82 -11.75 -10.91
CA PHE A 53 9.35 -13.07 -10.51
C PHE A 53 9.24 -13.24 -9.01
N GLN A 54 9.26 -14.50 -8.55
CA GLN A 54 9.28 -14.83 -7.14
C GLN A 54 10.56 -15.56 -6.77
N ARG A 55 11.20 -15.15 -5.66
CA ARG A 55 12.39 -15.84 -5.15
C ARG A 55 11.98 -17.09 -4.37
N GLN A 56 12.89 -18.08 -4.33
CA GLN A 56 12.66 -19.35 -3.65
C GLN A 56 12.28 -19.17 -2.16
N SER A 57 12.95 -18.25 -1.44
CA SER A 57 12.63 -17.98 -0.03
C SER A 57 11.19 -17.48 0.16
N VAL A 58 10.71 -16.67 -0.78
CA VAL A 58 9.34 -16.12 -0.79
C VAL A 58 8.32 -17.24 -1.03
N LEU A 59 8.59 -18.14 -1.99
CA LEU A 59 7.72 -19.29 -2.27
C LEU A 59 7.65 -20.23 -1.06
N HIS A 60 8.78 -20.51 -0.42
CA HIS A 60 8.82 -21.33 0.80
C HIS A 60 8.07 -20.67 1.98
N ALA A 61 8.16 -19.35 2.12
CA ALA A 61 7.43 -18.64 3.16
C ALA A 61 5.91 -18.74 2.95
N PHE A 62 5.45 -18.66 1.70
CA PHE A 62 4.03 -18.84 1.43
C PHE A 62 3.58 -20.29 1.63
N ASP A 63 4.41 -21.26 1.28
CA ASP A 63 4.18 -22.68 1.56
C ASP A 63 4.01 -22.93 3.08
N GLU A 64 4.89 -22.35 3.93
CA GLU A 64 4.73 -22.37 5.39
C GLU A 64 3.40 -21.74 5.85
N ILE A 65 2.99 -20.63 5.25
CA ILE A 65 1.73 -19.96 5.55
C ILE A 65 0.53 -20.88 5.24
N LEU A 66 0.53 -21.54 4.08
CA LEU A 66 -0.51 -22.48 3.69
C LEU A 66 -0.58 -23.68 4.64
N ASP A 67 0.57 -24.18 5.05
CA ASP A 67 0.67 -25.24 6.05
C ASP A 67 0.08 -24.83 7.41
N LEU A 68 0.33 -23.59 7.86
CA LEU A 68 -0.24 -23.05 9.09
C LEU A 68 -1.76 -22.94 9.01
N ILE A 69 -2.30 -22.43 7.88
CA ILE A 69 -3.74 -22.31 7.64
C ILE A 69 -4.40 -23.71 7.63
N ASN A 70 -3.79 -24.66 6.93
CA ASN A 70 -4.27 -26.04 6.89
C ASN A 70 -4.27 -26.71 8.28
N LYS A 71 -3.19 -26.57 9.05
CA LYS A 71 -3.08 -27.08 10.42
C LYS A 71 -4.09 -26.43 11.37
N ALA A 72 -4.49 -25.17 11.10
CA ALA A 72 -5.54 -24.50 11.86
C ALA A 72 -6.96 -25.00 11.52
N GLY A 73 -7.11 -25.82 10.48
CA GLY A 73 -8.41 -26.29 10.00
C GLY A 73 -9.21 -25.19 9.31
N CYS A 74 -8.53 -24.20 8.72
CA CYS A 74 -9.15 -23.09 8.02
C CYS A 74 -9.15 -23.31 6.51
N THR A 75 -10.16 -22.79 5.83
CA THR A 75 -10.22 -22.68 4.37
C THR A 75 -9.75 -21.28 3.96
N LEU A 76 -8.84 -21.20 3.00
CA LEU A 76 -8.36 -19.96 2.40
C LEU A 76 -9.00 -19.76 1.03
N TYR A 77 -9.87 -18.77 0.92
CA TYR A 77 -10.35 -18.25 -0.36
C TYR A 77 -9.30 -17.27 -0.88
N LEU A 78 -8.62 -17.65 -1.95
CA LEU A 78 -7.45 -16.97 -2.48
C LEU A 78 -7.75 -16.43 -3.89
N PHE A 79 -7.51 -15.14 -4.11
CA PHE A 79 -7.55 -14.55 -5.45
C PHE A 79 -6.43 -13.50 -5.63
N PRO A 80 -5.95 -13.30 -6.88
CA PRO A 80 -4.83 -12.41 -7.15
C PRO A 80 -5.21 -10.94 -7.09
N GLY A 81 -4.30 -10.11 -6.52
CA GLY A 81 -4.20 -8.69 -6.73
C GLY A 81 -3.33 -8.34 -7.93
N ASN A 82 -3.01 -7.06 -8.10
CA ASN A 82 -2.20 -6.61 -9.25
C ASN A 82 -0.72 -6.99 -9.14
N HIS A 83 -0.18 -7.15 -7.94
CA HIS A 83 1.19 -7.63 -7.73
C HIS A 83 1.35 -9.14 -7.93
N ASP A 84 0.27 -9.88 -7.92
CA ASP A 84 0.29 -11.33 -8.16
C ASP A 84 0.28 -11.69 -9.64
N LYS A 85 0.22 -10.70 -10.55
CA LYS A 85 0.12 -10.87 -12.02
C LYS A 85 1.23 -10.13 -12.74
N THR A 86 1.72 -10.73 -13.83
CA THR A 86 2.62 -10.07 -14.79
C THR A 86 1.86 -9.32 -15.88
N VAL A 87 0.65 -9.80 -16.23
CA VAL A 87 -0.23 -9.22 -17.24
C VAL A 87 -1.60 -8.99 -16.62
N TYR A 88 -2.02 -7.76 -16.51
CA TYR A 88 -3.25 -7.37 -15.81
C TYR A 88 -4.53 -7.87 -16.48
N ALA A 89 -4.52 -7.99 -17.81
CA ALA A 89 -5.63 -8.53 -18.60
C ALA A 89 -5.66 -10.06 -18.65
N SER A 90 -4.70 -10.78 -18.02
CA SER A 90 -4.67 -12.24 -17.99
C SER A 90 -5.42 -12.79 -16.78
N TYR A 91 -5.99 -13.96 -16.93
CA TYR A 91 -6.47 -14.76 -15.80
C TYR A 91 -5.32 -15.45 -15.04
N ASP A 92 -4.14 -15.59 -15.66
CA ASP A 92 -2.99 -16.23 -15.03
C ASP A 92 -2.34 -15.34 -13.96
N SER A 93 -1.86 -15.97 -12.90
CA SER A 93 -1.19 -15.33 -11.79
C SER A 93 -0.11 -16.23 -11.18
N PHE A 94 0.78 -15.68 -10.37
CA PHE A 94 1.71 -16.47 -9.57
C PHE A 94 1.01 -17.41 -8.58
N LEU A 95 -0.26 -17.14 -8.25
CA LEU A 95 -1.03 -17.90 -7.27
C LEU A 95 -1.60 -19.20 -7.85
N ASP A 96 -1.63 -19.37 -9.18
CA ASP A 96 -2.16 -20.57 -9.86
C ASP A 96 -1.52 -21.88 -9.40
N VAL A 97 -0.26 -21.85 -9.01
CA VAL A 97 0.48 -23.04 -8.56
C VAL A 97 -0.03 -23.61 -7.25
N TYR A 98 -0.73 -22.78 -6.45
CA TYR A 98 -1.24 -23.17 -5.13
C TYR A 98 -2.69 -23.68 -5.13
N ARG A 99 -3.37 -23.69 -6.27
CA ARG A 99 -4.77 -24.14 -6.42
C ARG A 99 -5.03 -25.58 -5.97
N HIS A 100 -3.98 -26.40 -5.84
CA HIS A 100 -4.07 -27.80 -5.46
C HIS A 100 -3.90 -28.05 -3.96
N TYR A 101 -3.64 -27.01 -3.16
CA TYR A 101 -3.57 -27.16 -1.71
C TYR A 101 -4.95 -27.47 -1.13
N PRO A 102 -5.05 -28.46 -0.21
CA PRO A 102 -6.35 -28.91 0.33
C PRO A 102 -7.15 -27.81 1.04
N SER A 103 -6.45 -26.83 1.62
CA SER A 103 -7.06 -25.70 2.34
C SER A 103 -7.34 -24.48 1.45
N VAL A 104 -7.04 -24.53 0.15
CA VAL A 104 -7.16 -23.38 -0.76
C VAL A 104 -8.35 -23.57 -1.70
N VAL A 105 -9.21 -22.56 -1.72
CA VAL A 105 -10.22 -22.34 -2.77
C VAL A 105 -9.70 -21.18 -3.62
N PHE A 106 -9.08 -21.52 -4.75
CA PHE A 106 -8.47 -20.52 -5.63
C PHE A 106 -9.49 -19.97 -6.62
N ASN A 107 -9.64 -18.66 -6.64
CA ASN A 107 -10.57 -17.95 -7.49
C ASN A 107 -9.78 -17.15 -8.55
N ARG A 108 -9.76 -17.68 -9.77
CA ARG A 108 -9.07 -17.11 -10.94
C ARG A 108 -9.89 -16.00 -11.60
N GLU A 109 -11.20 -16.08 -11.45
CA GLU A 109 -12.20 -15.22 -12.04
C GLU A 109 -13.28 -14.87 -11.02
N LEU A 110 -14.24 -14.05 -11.40
CA LEU A 110 -15.36 -13.74 -10.55
C LEU A 110 -16.05 -15.03 -10.08
N SER A 111 -16.24 -15.16 -8.80
CA SER A 111 -16.92 -16.28 -8.16
C SER A 111 -17.84 -15.81 -7.03
N VAL A 112 -18.79 -16.63 -6.68
CA VAL A 112 -19.68 -16.37 -5.53
C VAL A 112 -19.57 -17.52 -4.55
N ILE A 113 -19.27 -17.18 -3.30
CA ILE A 113 -19.26 -18.14 -2.18
C ILE A 113 -20.43 -17.85 -1.23
N GLU A 114 -20.78 -18.80 -0.41
CA GLU A 114 -21.81 -18.63 0.61
C GLU A 114 -21.23 -18.88 2.00
N LEU A 115 -21.28 -17.86 2.87
CA LEU A 115 -20.82 -17.94 4.27
C LEU A 115 -21.94 -17.45 5.20
N GLY A 116 -22.35 -18.32 6.11
CA GLY A 116 -23.38 -18.00 7.11
C GLY A 116 -24.73 -17.60 6.53
N GLY A 117 -25.05 -18.04 5.31
CA GLY A 117 -26.28 -17.70 4.59
C GLY A 117 -26.19 -16.40 3.77
N PHE A 118 -25.02 -15.76 3.70
CA PHE A 118 -24.75 -14.57 2.87
C PHE A 118 -23.96 -14.95 1.62
N LYS A 119 -24.34 -14.37 0.50
CA LYS A 119 -23.62 -14.50 -0.77
C LYS A 119 -22.53 -13.45 -0.87
N ILE A 120 -21.29 -13.89 -1.07
CA ILE A 120 -20.12 -13.04 -1.16
C ILE A 120 -19.49 -13.22 -2.55
N THR A 121 -19.46 -12.16 -3.33
CA THR A 121 -18.74 -12.12 -4.60
C THR A 121 -17.24 -11.90 -4.31
N LEU A 122 -16.40 -12.77 -4.84
CA LEU A 122 -14.94 -12.62 -4.88
C LEU A 122 -14.54 -12.27 -6.31
N LEU A 123 -13.89 -11.13 -6.50
CA LEU A 123 -13.46 -10.65 -7.80
C LEU A 123 -11.97 -10.32 -7.79
N PRO A 124 -11.14 -11.11 -8.52
CA PRO A 124 -9.71 -10.83 -8.68
C PRO A 124 -9.45 -9.48 -9.33
N PHE A 125 -8.22 -8.99 -9.19
CA PHE A 125 -7.76 -7.81 -9.93
C PHE A 125 -7.68 -8.09 -11.43
N PHE A 126 -8.17 -7.13 -12.20
CA PHE A 126 -7.98 -7.02 -13.65
C PHE A 126 -7.76 -5.55 -14.04
N SER A 127 -7.26 -5.30 -15.25
CA SER A 127 -7.25 -3.95 -15.83
C SER A 127 -8.67 -3.43 -16.04
N ASP A 128 -8.87 -2.12 -16.01
CA ASP A 128 -10.20 -1.48 -16.06
C ASP A 128 -11.04 -1.94 -17.27
N ASP A 129 -10.40 -2.17 -18.41
CA ASP A 129 -11.05 -2.65 -19.63
C ASP A 129 -11.71 -4.04 -19.50
N MET A 130 -11.20 -4.89 -18.61
CA MET A 130 -11.81 -6.16 -18.25
C MET A 130 -12.71 -6.05 -17.01
N LEU A 131 -12.25 -5.29 -16.02
CA LEU A 131 -12.90 -5.21 -14.72
C LEU A 131 -14.27 -4.52 -14.80
N ILE A 132 -14.39 -3.43 -15.58
CA ILE A 132 -15.63 -2.68 -15.70
C ILE A 132 -16.77 -3.53 -16.30
N PRO A 133 -16.59 -4.23 -17.44
CA PRO A 133 -17.62 -5.14 -17.94
C PRO A 133 -17.99 -6.24 -16.94
N MET A 134 -17.00 -6.83 -16.23
CA MET A 134 -17.28 -7.83 -15.19
C MET A 134 -18.13 -7.26 -14.06
N LEU A 135 -17.83 -6.04 -13.61
CA LEU A 135 -18.63 -5.36 -12.60
C LEU A 135 -20.04 -5.01 -13.12
N GLU A 136 -20.21 -4.63 -14.38
CA GLU A 136 -21.50 -4.33 -14.99
C GLU A 136 -22.39 -5.57 -15.10
N GLU A 137 -21.83 -6.70 -15.57
CA GLU A 137 -22.53 -7.95 -15.82
C GLU A 137 -22.80 -8.78 -14.55
N ALA A 138 -21.96 -8.61 -13.50
CA ALA A 138 -22.11 -9.37 -12.27
C ALA A 138 -23.49 -9.17 -11.62
N GLU A 139 -24.08 -10.26 -11.13
CA GLU A 139 -25.23 -10.16 -10.23
C GLU A 139 -24.80 -9.56 -8.89
N GLY A 140 -25.60 -8.63 -8.35
CA GLY A 140 -25.42 -8.09 -7.02
C GLY A 140 -25.65 -9.15 -5.96
N THR A 141 -24.72 -9.22 -5.00
CA THR A 141 -24.80 -10.11 -3.83
C THR A 141 -24.80 -9.30 -2.54
N ASP A 142 -24.71 -9.98 -1.38
CA ASP A 142 -24.65 -9.24 -0.12
C ASP A 142 -23.34 -8.47 0.04
N VAL A 143 -22.20 -9.07 -0.36
CA VAL A 143 -20.87 -8.47 -0.22
C VAL A 143 -20.06 -8.66 -1.51
N LEU A 144 -19.31 -7.63 -1.91
CA LEU A 144 -18.20 -7.74 -2.86
C LEU A 144 -16.89 -7.63 -2.10
N ILE A 145 -15.98 -8.57 -2.31
CA ILE A 145 -14.57 -8.50 -1.86
C ILE A 145 -13.70 -8.54 -3.10
N SER A 146 -12.84 -7.54 -3.27
CA SER A 146 -12.04 -7.39 -4.48
C SER A 146 -10.75 -6.61 -4.22
N HIS A 147 -9.99 -6.36 -5.29
CA HIS A 147 -8.71 -5.67 -5.25
C HIS A 147 -8.57 -4.73 -6.43
N PHE A 148 -9.00 -3.48 -6.29
CA PHE A 148 -8.89 -2.46 -7.36
C PHE A 148 -8.97 -1.04 -6.81
N GLU A 149 -8.57 -0.08 -7.63
CA GLU A 149 -8.75 1.35 -7.40
C GLU A 149 -10.16 1.79 -7.73
N MET A 150 -10.69 2.76 -6.98
CA MET A 150 -11.95 3.39 -7.36
C MET A 150 -11.90 4.91 -7.21
N ALA A 151 -12.78 5.61 -7.91
CA ALA A 151 -12.93 7.06 -7.79
C ALA A 151 -13.31 7.47 -6.37
N GLY A 152 -12.59 8.45 -5.82
CA GLY A 152 -12.72 8.88 -4.43
C GLY A 152 -11.69 8.27 -3.48
N SER A 153 -10.93 7.25 -3.93
CA SER A 153 -9.77 6.76 -3.21
C SER A 153 -8.60 7.74 -3.30
N THR A 154 -7.76 7.75 -2.28
CA THR A 154 -6.55 8.60 -2.24
C THR A 154 -5.32 7.75 -2.00
N HIS A 155 -4.30 7.93 -2.85
CA HIS A 155 -2.96 7.38 -2.62
C HIS A 155 -2.26 8.07 -1.44
N LEU A 156 -1.18 7.47 -0.95
CA LEU A 156 -0.22 8.12 -0.07
C LEU A 156 0.19 9.47 -0.69
N GLY A 157 -0.03 10.57 0.05
CA GLY A 157 0.24 11.93 -0.42
C GLY A 157 -0.95 12.68 -1.02
N ASN A 158 -2.18 12.19 -0.82
CA ASN A 158 -3.45 12.83 -1.24
C ASN A 158 -3.61 13.03 -2.77
N THR A 159 -2.95 12.21 -3.57
CA THR A 159 -3.18 12.20 -5.03
C THR A 159 -4.48 11.48 -5.34
N SER A 160 -5.41 12.14 -6.03
CA SER A 160 -6.67 11.54 -6.48
C SER A 160 -6.41 10.50 -7.59
N VAL A 161 -7.16 9.41 -7.54
CA VAL A 161 -7.04 8.30 -8.48
C VAL A 161 -7.80 8.61 -9.76
N LYS A 162 -7.21 8.30 -10.91
CA LYS A 162 -7.82 8.43 -12.23
C LYS A 162 -8.41 7.06 -12.65
N THR A 163 -9.59 6.72 -12.16
CA THR A 163 -10.37 5.57 -12.62
C THR A 163 -11.81 5.96 -12.87
N THR A 164 -12.49 5.22 -13.73
CA THR A 164 -13.93 5.37 -14.00
C THR A 164 -14.79 4.49 -13.10
N ILE A 165 -14.17 3.58 -12.33
CA ILE A 165 -14.89 2.77 -11.35
C ILE A 165 -15.36 3.68 -10.21
N ASN A 166 -16.67 3.80 -10.06
CA ASN A 166 -17.29 4.70 -9.09
C ASN A 166 -18.34 3.97 -8.24
N LYS A 167 -18.91 4.66 -7.26
CA LYS A 167 -19.89 4.10 -6.33
C LYS A 167 -21.16 3.59 -7.01
N ASP A 168 -21.56 4.17 -8.15
CA ASP A 168 -22.80 3.78 -8.81
C ASP A 168 -22.67 2.39 -9.45
N LEU A 169 -21.51 2.08 -10.01
CA LEU A 169 -21.17 0.75 -10.54
C LEU A 169 -21.19 -0.33 -9.44
N LEU A 170 -20.87 0.04 -8.19
CA LEU A 170 -20.83 -0.86 -7.05
C LEU A 170 -22.12 -0.90 -6.23
N SER A 171 -23.14 -0.13 -6.59
CA SER A 171 -24.39 0.04 -5.80
C SER A 171 -25.26 -1.21 -5.67
N LYS A 172 -25.01 -2.23 -6.48
CA LYS A 172 -25.76 -3.51 -6.44
C LYS A 172 -25.31 -4.44 -5.30
N TRP A 173 -24.20 -4.16 -4.63
CA TRP A 173 -23.76 -4.86 -3.42
C TRP A 173 -24.11 -4.06 -2.17
N LYS A 174 -24.55 -4.74 -1.11
CA LYS A 174 -24.86 -4.08 0.18
C LYS A 174 -23.59 -3.56 0.86
N LYS A 175 -22.48 -4.28 0.71
CA LYS A 175 -21.16 -3.92 1.23
C LYS A 175 -20.07 -4.24 0.21
N VAL A 176 -19.04 -3.40 0.16
CA VAL A 176 -17.87 -3.58 -0.70
C VAL A 176 -16.62 -3.40 0.14
N TYR A 177 -15.77 -4.42 0.16
CA TYR A 177 -14.49 -4.44 0.84
C TYR A 177 -13.36 -4.63 -0.16
N LEU A 178 -12.43 -3.69 -0.19
CA LEU A 178 -11.36 -3.62 -1.19
C LEU A 178 -9.99 -3.70 -0.52
N GLY A 179 -9.06 -4.45 -1.12
CA GLY A 179 -7.63 -4.30 -0.95
C GLY A 179 -7.07 -3.18 -1.82
N HIS A 180 -5.78 -3.23 -2.14
CA HIS A 180 -5.04 -2.35 -3.03
C HIS A 180 -4.48 -1.08 -2.37
N TYR A 181 -5.27 -0.34 -1.60
CA TYR A 181 -4.78 0.78 -0.78
C TYR A 181 -4.42 0.28 0.61
N HIS A 182 -3.17 0.51 1.00
CA HIS A 182 -2.67 -0.06 2.25
C HIS A 182 -3.25 0.63 3.49
N ASN A 183 -3.61 1.92 3.40
CA ASN A 183 -4.25 2.61 4.50
C ASN A 183 -5.77 2.38 4.47
N HIS A 184 -6.33 2.18 5.65
CA HIS A 184 -7.78 2.09 5.80
C HIS A 184 -8.46 3.37 5.29
N HIS A 185 -9.48 3.21 4.43
CA HIS A 185 -10.18 4.35 3.87
C HIS A 185 -11.66 4.02 3.61
N GLU A 186 -12.54 4.72 4.32
CA GLU A 186 -13.99 4.65 4.07
C GLU A 186 -14.38 5.66 2.98
N ILE A 187 -14.70 5.17 1.78
CA ILE A 187 -15.20 6.00 0.70
C ILE A 187 -16.66 6.35 0.95
N THR A 188 -17.43 5.38 1.40
CA THR A 188 -18.78 5.52 1.94
C THR A 188 -18.95 4.55 3.11
N LYS A 189 -20.04 4.64 3.86
CA LYS A 189 -20.38 3.66 4.93
C LYS A 189 -20.48 2.21 4.44
N ASP A 190 -20.60 1.99 3.13
CA ASP A 190 -20.82 0.68 2.53
C ASP A 190 -19.65 0.25 1.60
N ILE A 191 -18.71 1.15 1.29
CA ILE A 191 -17.54 0.89 0.43
C ILE A 191 -16.28 1.32 1.17
N VAL A 192 -15.40 0.36 1.42
CA VAL A 192 -14.22 0.54 2.27
C VAL A 192 -12.99 -0.14 1.66
N HIS A 193 -11.86 0.57 1.62
CA HIS A 193 -10.56 -0.06 1.52
C HIS A 193 -10.13 -0.54 2.90
N LEU A 194 -9.96 -1.84 3.05
CA LEU A 194 -9.45 -2.45 4.26
C LEU A 194 -7.94 -2.18 4.39
N PRO A 195 -7.42 -2.04 5.62
CA PRO A 195 -5.99 -1.83 5.79
C PRO A 195 -5.21 -3.07 5.37
N SER A 196 -3.98 -2.88 4.88
CA SER A 196 -3.05 -3.98 4.62
C SER A 196 -2.74 -4.78 5.89
N LEU A 197 -2.34 -6.05 5.71
CA LEU A 197 -1.97 -6.95 6.83
C LEU A 197 -0.88 -6.33 7.71
N ARG A 198 0.03 -5.55 7.14
CA ARG A 198 1.17 -4.92 7.79
C ARG A 198 1.60 -3.67 7.02
N GLN A 199 2.41 -2.83 7.64
CA GLN A 199 3.06 -1.75 6.90
C GLN A 199 4.06 -2.31 5.88
N THR A 200 4.12 -1.70 4.70
CA THR A 200 5.07 -2.03 3.63
C THR A 200 6.07 -0.90 3.37
N SER A 201 5.80 0.31 3.88
CA SER A 201 6.62 1.50 3.67
C SER A 201 6.55 2.51 4.82
N PHE A 202 7.52 3.46 4.85
CA PHE A 202 7.57 4.56 5.83
C PHE A 202 6.49 5.65 5.65
N GLY A 203 5.68 5.57 4.62
CA GLY A 203 4.62 6.55 4.34
C GLY A 203 3.24 6.14 4.84
N GLU A 204 3.11 4.92 5.31
CA GLU A 204 1.84 4.35 5.75
C GLU A 204 1.57 4.64 7.22
N ASP A 205 0.28 4.68 7.58
CA ASP A 205 -0.14 4.77 8.99
C ASP A 205 0.08 3.46 9.76
N ASP A 206 -0.11 3.51 11.06
CA ASP A 206 0.06 2.37 11.97
C ASP A 206 -1.20 1.48 12.05
N TYR A 207 -2.32 1.87 11.44
CA TYR A 207 -3.58 1.15 11.50
C TYR A 207 -3.61 0.01 10.46
N LYS A 208 -2.95 -1.09 10.81
CA LYS A 208 -2.74 -2.28 9.97
C LYS A 208 -3.18 -3.54 10.67
N GLY A 209 -3.54 -4.55 9.87
CA GLY A 209 -3.91 -5.85 10.40
C GLY A 209 -4.86 -6.61 9.49
N PHE A 210 -5.80 -7.32 10.06
CA PHE A 210 -6.82 -8.06 9.33
C PHE A 210 -8.21 -7.71 9.84
N SER A 211 -9.22 -7.94 9.03
CA SER A 211 -10.61 -7.60 9.35
C SER A 211 -11.43 -8.86 9.65
N ILE A 212 -12.31 -8.80 10.64
CA ILE A 212 -13.31 -9.82 10.90
C ILE A 212 -14.63 -9.35 10.31
N LEU A 213 -15.18 -10.10 9.37
CA LEU A 213 -16.52 -9.90 8.81
C LEU A 213 -17.55 -10.57 9.72
N PHE A 214 -18.66 -9.90 10.01
CA PHE A 214 -19.75 -10.38 10.86
C PHE A 214 -21.05 -10.65 10.08
N ASP A 215 -22.00 -11.33 10.73
CA ASP A 215 -23.31 -11.70 10.18
C ASP A 215 -24.27 -10.51 10.00
N ASP A 216 -23.91 -9.32 10.47
CA ASP A 216 -24.58 -8.07 10.14
C ASP A 216 -23.89 -7.33 8.97
N LEU A 217 -22.97 -8.00 8.29
CA LEU A 217 -22.10 -7.50 7.22
C LEU A 217 -21.19 -6.33 7.65
N SER A 218 -21.07 -6.03 8.92
CA SER A 218 -20.07 -5.10 9.43
C SER A 218 -18.70 -5.78 9.54
N TYR A 219 -17.65 -4.98 9.69
CA TYR A 219 -16.30 -5.46 9.92
C TYR A 219 -15.68 -4.85 11.19
N GLU A 220 -14.64 -5.49 11.68
CA GLU A 220 -13.79 -4.99 12.77
C GLU A 220 -12.34 -5.26 12.39
N VAL A 221 -11.52 -4.23 12.38
CA VAL A 221 -10.07 -4.38 12.15
C VAL A 221 -9.41 -4.81 13.45
N ILE A 222 -8.67 -5.90 13.39
CA ILE A 222 -7.81 -6.38 14.48
C ILE A 222 -6.39 -5.96 14.15
N GLU A 223 -5.77 -5.23 15.06
CA GLU A 223 -4.40 -4.76 14.90
C GLU A 223 -3.43 -5.94 14.70
N GLY A 224 -2.56 -5.82 13.69
CA GLY A 224 -1.59 -6.85 13.33
C GLY A 224 -0.38 -6.87 14.27
N ASP A 225 0.27 -8.05 14.35
CA ASP A 225 1.56 -8.25 15.02
C ASP A 225 2.66 -8.26 13.95
N PHE A 226 3.30 -7.11 13.73
CA PHE A 226 4.31 -6.90 12.69
C PHE A 226 5.34 -5.85 13.11
N LYS A 227 6.52 -5.87 12.48
CA LYS A 227 7.51 -4.79 12.62
C LYS A 227 6.99 -3.50 11.99
N ARG A 228 6.99 -2.43 12.77
CA ARG A 228 6.54 -1.12 12.31
C ARG A 228 7.63 -0.39 11.53
N PHE A 229 7.22 0.45 10.60
CA PHE A 229 8.11 1.39 9.92
C PHE A 229 8.14 2.71 10.67
N ARG A 230 9.26 3.02 11.32
CA ARG A 230 9.45 4.23 12.14
C ARG A 230 10.35 5.22 11.44
N LYS A 231 9.82 6.40 11.13
CA LYS A 231 10.58 7.51 10.61
C LYS A 231 10.87 8.50 11.73
N ILE A 232 12.14 8.77 12.01
CA ILE A 232 12.60 9.69 13.04
C ILE A 232 13.33 10.83 12.35
N ILE A 233 12.81 12.06 12.49
CA ILE A 233 13.41 13.26 11.92
C ILE A 233 14.36 13.83 12.96
N ILE A 234 15.62 14.03 12.57
CA ILE A 234 16.70 14.53 13.43
C ILE A 234 17.23 15.83 12.85
N ASN A 235 17.05 16.93 13.58
CA ASN A 235 17.66 18.20 13.23
C ASN A 235 19.13 18.21 13.72
N ILE A 236 20.09 18.10 12.80
CA ILE A 236 21.53 18.06 13.12
C ILE A 236 22.03 19.35 13.76
N ASN A 237 21.27 20.45 13.70
CA ASN A 237 21.65 21.70 14.36
C ASN A 237 21.49 21.64 15.87
N ASP A 238 20.49 20.88 16.32
CA ASP A 238 20.03 20.82 17.71
C ASP A 238 20.42 19.51 18.40
N THR A 239 20.99 18.56 17.66
CA THR A 239 21.30 17.20 18.14
C THR A 239 22.82 16.95 18.12
N ASN A 240 23.38 16.55 19.23
CA ASN A 240 24.81 16.22 19.32
C ASN A 240 25.10 14.75 19.06
N THR A 241 26.39 14.39 18.92
CA THR A 241 26.82 13.02 18.61
C THR A 241 26.41 12.01 19.69
N SER A 242 26.40 12.38 20.95
CA SER A 242 26.00 11.49 22.04
C SER A 242 24.49 11.18 22.00
N GLU A 243 23.68 12.15 21.64
CA GLU A 243 22.24 11.98 21.46
C GLU A 243 21.94 11.09 20.24
N ILE A 244 22.68 11.25 19.14
CA ILE A 244 22.56 10.37 17.97
C ILE A 244 22.93 8.93 18.35
N ALA A 245 24.02 8.73 19.09
CA ALA A 245 24.42 7.40 19.55
C ALA A 245 23.36 6.74 20.45
N GLU A 246 22.71 7.52 21.31
CA GLU A 246 21.61 7.01 22.14
C GLU A 246 20.38 6.66 21.30
N LEU A 247 20.02 7.48 20.31
CA LEU A 247 18.94 7.15 19.36
C LEU A 247 19.23 5.85 18.60
N ILE A 248 20.49 5.64 18.15
CA ILE A 248 20.90 4.39 17.52
C ILE A 248 20.73 3.21 18.49
N ARG A 249 21.16 3.35 19.73
CA ARG A 249 21.05 2.31 20.75
C ARG A 249 19.59 1.94 21.04
N VAL A 250 18.70 2.93 21.13
CA VAL A 250 17.29 2.73 21.43
C VAL A 250 16.54 2.10 20.26
N HIS A 251 16.80 2.54 19.04
CA HIS A 251 16.02 2.17 17.85
C HIS A 251 16.68 1.09 16.99
N GLY A 252 18.00 0.86 17.13
CA GLY A 252 18.73 -0.18 16.40
C GLY A 252 18.58 -1.59 16.96
N ASN A 253 17.53 -1.84 17.76
CA ASN A 253 17.28 -3.13 18.43
C ASN A 253 16.62 -4.18 17.55
N GLY A 254 16.27 -3.83 16.30
CA GLY A 254 15.65 -4.72 15.31
C GLY A 254 14.17 -5.04 15.56
N GLN A 255 13.53 -4.43 16.55
CA GLN A 255 12.09 -4.58 16.80
C GLN A 255 11.25 -3.92 15.71
N ASP A 256 11.70 -2.75 15.24
CA ASP A 256 11.07 -1.99 14.16
C ASP A 256 12.03 -1.84 12.97
N THR A 257 11.49 -1.49 11.79
CA THR A 257 12.26 -1.00 10.65
C THR A 257 12.37 0.51 10.78
N VAL A 258 13.57 1.00 11.07
CA VAL A 258 13.77 2.41 11.44
C VAL A 258 14.50 3.17 10.34
N ARG A 259 14.06 4.39 10.07
CA ARG A 259 14.74 5.36 9.22
C ARG A 259 15.00 6.64 9.99
N PHE A 260 16.25 7.08 10.03
CA PHE A 260 16.61 8.42 10.45
C PHE A 260 16.66 9.35 9.24
N GLU A 261 15.86 10.42 9.30
CA GLU A 261 15.93 11.51 8.32
C GLU A 261 16.64 12.70 8.96
N PHE A 262 17.88 12.95 8.56
CA PHE A 262 18.66 14.10 9.03
C PHE A 262 18.33 15.34 8.22
N ILE A 263 18.01 16.44 8.90
CA ILE A 263 17.74 17.76 8.33
C ILE A 263 18.64 18.80 9.02
N GLY A 264 18.91 19.95 8.40
CA GLY A 264 19.60 21.10 8.99
C GLY A 264 20.74 21.64 8.13
N ASP A 265 21.76 22.21 8.77
CA ASP A 265 22.90 22.85 8.09
C ASP A 265 23.65 21.87 7.18
N GLU A 266 23.92 22.32 5.94
CA GLU A 266 24.53 21.50 4.92
C GLU A 266 25.94 20.98 5.30
N ASN A 267 26.74 21.84 5.95
CA ASN A 267 28.11 21.44 6.34
C ASN A 267 28.08 20.40 7.45
N LYS A 268 27.17 20.54 8.43
CA LYS A 268 26.98 19.55 9.49
C LYS A 268 26.44 18.23 8.93
N LEU A 269 25.51 18.29 7.96
CA LEU A 269 24.99 17.09 7.30
C LEU A 269 26.05 16.37 6.48
N LYS A 270 26.95 17.11 5.79
CA LYS A 270 28.09 16.54 5.07
C LYS A 270 29.13 15.93 6.01
N ALA A 271 29.30 16.49 7.21
CA ALA A 271 30.23 16.00 8.23
C ALA A 271 29.68 14.81 9.04
N LEU A 272 28.41 14.43 8.86
CA LEU A 272 27.81 13.31 9.57
C LEU A 272 28.54 12.01 9.22
N ASP A 273 29.13 11.35 10.21
CA ASP A 273 29.74 10.03 10.03
C ASP A 273 28.62 8.97 9.90
N LYS A 274 28.48 8.46 8.68
CA LYS A 274 27.46 7.42 8.38
C LYS A 274 27.91 6.03 8.83
N SER A 275 29.17 5.82 9.12
CA SER A 275 29.69 4.50 9.52
C SER A 275 29.09 4.02 10.84
N GLN A 276 28.70 4.94 11.72
CA GLN A 276 28.06 4.65 13.00
C GLN A 276 26.72 3.92 12.88
N PHE A 277 26.10 3.90 11.67
CA PHE A 277 24.83 3.23 11.41
C PHE A 277 24.98 1.84 10.79
N ASN A 278 26.18 1.45 10.32
CA ASN A 278 26.38 0.26 9.49
C ASN A 278 25.82 -1.03 10.12
N ASP A 279 25.99 -1.20 11.43
CA ASP A 279 25.58 -2.41 12.14
C ASP A 279 24.25 -2.27 12.90
N SER A 280 23.61 -1.11 12.80
CA SER A 280 22.40 -0.79 13.57
C SER A 280 21.10 -1.29 12.92
N GLY A 281 21.12 -1.65 11.63
CA GLY A 281 19.91 -1.94 10.86
C GLY A 281 19.02 -0.71 10.59
N ILE A 282 19.51 0.50 10.90
CA ILE A 282 18.79 1.77 10.68
C ILE A 282 19.09 2.28 9.28
N ASP A 283 18.05 2.58 8.51
CA ASP A 283 18.17 3.28 7.22
C ASP A 283 18.41 4.78 7.46
N VAL A 284 19.33 5.38 6.71
CA VAL A 284 19.73 6.78 6.88
C VAL A 284 19.45 7.58 5.62
N LYS A 285 18.58 8.57 5.73
CA LYS A 285 18.28 9.54 4.69
C LYS A 285 18.71 10.94 5.10
N ILE A 286 19.43 11.62 4.23
CA ILE A 286 19.80 13.03 4.42
C ILE A 286 18.90 13.88 3.51
N LYS A 287 18.22 14.84 4.09
CA LYS A 287 17.45 15.85 3.37
C LYS A 287 18.16 17.19 3.53
N TYR A 288 18.78 17.65 2.46
CA TYR A 288 19.27 19.02 2.40
C TYR A 288 18.08 19.96 2.34
N GLU A 289 17.94 20.88 3.30
CA GLU A 289 17.09 22.03 3.12
C GLU A 289 17.74 22.89 2.04
N VAL A 290 17.14 22.92 0.87
CA VAL A 290 17.47 23.93 -0.12
C VAL A 290 16.92 25.23 0.45
N LYS A 291 17.75 25.99 1.18
CA LYS A 291 17.44 27.38 1.50
C LYS A 291 17.54 28.12 0.17
N TYR A 292 16.42 28.26 -0.49
CA TYR A 292 16.29 29.33 -1.47
C TYR A 292 16.41 30.61 -0.64
N ASN A 293 17.58 31.22 -0.62
CA ASN A 293 17.74 32.61 -0.20
C ASN A 293 17.01 33.45 -1.25
N TYR A 294 15.69 33.51 -1.12
CA TYR A 294 14.89 34.56 -1.72
C TYR A 294 15.13 35.84 -0.88
N ASP A 295 16.34 36.37 -0.95
CA ASP A 295 16.59 37.74 -0.59
C ASP A 295 16.25 38.59 -1.81
N ASP A 296 15.01 38.49 -2.24
CA ASP A 296 14.48 39.31 -3.31
C ASP A 296 13.16 39.93 -2.84
N SER A 297 13.33 41.02 -2.07
CA SER A 297 12.25 41.94 -1.73
C SER A 297 11.64 42.62 -2.97
N SER A 298 12.07 42.26 -4.20
CA SER A 298 11.61 42.80 -5.47
C SER A 298 10.63 41.88 -6.21
N LEU A 299 10.45 40.60 -5.82
CA LEU A 299 9.44 39.73 -6.39
C LEU A 299 8.08 39.94 -5.70
N GLN A 300 7.34 40.94 -6.16
CA GLN A 300 5.89 40.95 -5.94
C GLN A 300 5.30 39.78 -6.73
N LEU A 301 5.02 38.66 -6.01
CA LEU A 301 4.17 37.61 -6.55
C LEU A 301 2.82 38.24 -6.92
N PRO A 302 2.33 38.09 -8.14
CA PRO A 302 0.99 38.54 -8.47
C PRO A 302 -0.01 37.82 -7.57
N THR A 303 -0.85 38.60 -6.91
CA THR A 303 -1.90 38.13 -5.98
C THR A 303 -3.09 37.46 -6.69
N VAL A 304 -2.96 37.16 -7.98
CA VAL A 304 -4.00 36.54 -8.80
C VAL A 304 -3.39 35.29 -9.42
N VAL A 305 -3.93 34.13 -9.09
CA VAL A 305 -3.68 32.87 -9.80
C VAL A 305 -4.45 32.96 -11.13
N GLU A 306 -3.85 33.60 -12.12
CA GLU A 306 -4.33 33.50 -13.50
C GLU A 306 -3.94 32.11 -14.02
N HIS A 307 -4.88 31.45 -14.69
CA HIS A 307 -4.60 30.21 -15.42
C HIS A 307 -3.66 30.56 -16.60
N TYR A 308 -2.39 30.30 -16.43
CA TYR A 308 -1.43 30.42 -17.53
C TYR A 308 -1.67 29.29 -18.53
N GLY A 309 -1.83 29.65 -19.81
CA GLY A 309 -1.78 28.70 -20.92
C GLY A 309 -0.39 28.05 -21.03
N GLU A 310 -0.30 26.86 -21.65
CA GLU A 310 0.97 26.13 -21.83
C GLU A 310 2.11 26.98 -22.41
N ASP A 311 1.80 27.83 -23.38
CA ASP A 311 2.79 28.68 -24.04
C ASP A 311 3.34 29.76 -23.10
N GLN A 312 2.49 30.32 -22.23
CA GLN A 312 2.91 31.29 -21.22
C GLN A 312 3.84 30.69 -20.16
N VAL A 313 3.58 29.44 -19.75
CA VAL A 313 4.47 28.71 -18.83
C VAL A 313 5.83 28.44 -19.47
N LYS A 314 5.87 28.08 -20.76
CA LYS A 314 7.11 27.85 -21.51
C LYS A 314 7.92 29.16 -21.73
N GLU A 315 7.26 30.25 -22.01
CA GLU A 315 7.91 31.58 -22.15
C GLU A 315 8.48 32.07 -20.82
N ALA A 316 7.72 31.93 -19.72
CA ALA A 316 8.18 32.27 -18.37
C ALA A 316 9.39 31.44 -17.97
N PHE A 317 9.39 30.13 -18.28
CA PHE A 317 10.53 29.26 -18.01
C PHE A 317 11.78 29.63 -18.81
N LYS A 318 11.62 29.97 -20.10
CA LYS A 318 12.72 30.44 -20.91
C LYS A 318 13.30 31.73 -20.36
N ALA A 319 12.45 32.70 -20.07
CA ALA A 319 12.87 33.99 -19.50
C ALA A 319 13.64 33.82 -18.19
N PHE A 320 13.18 32.92 -17.32
CA PHE A 320 13.88 32.56 -16.08
C PHE A 320 15.26 31.95 -16.34
N CYS A 321 15.37 31.02 -17.30
CA CYS A 321 16.65 30.41 -17.64
C CYS A 321 17.63 31.43 -18.21
N ASP A 322 17.18 32.32 -19.10
CA ASP A 322 17.98 33.36 -19.70
C ASP A 322 18.49 34.37 -18.67
N GLU A 323 17.63 34.76 -17.71
CA GLU A 323 18.01 35.65 -16.60
C GLU A 323 19.08 35.03 -15.70
N LYS A 324 19.00 33.71 -15.45
CA LYS A 324 19.93 32.98 -14.58
C LYS A 324 21.14 32.39 -15.30
N GLY A 325 21.24 32.56 -16.62
CA GLY A 325 22.33 32.03 -17.45
C GLY A 325 22.32 30.50 -17.58
N TYR A 326 21.13 29.87 -17.50
CA TYR A 326 20.99 28.43 -17.67
C TYR A 326 20.62 28.04 -19.11
N GLU A 327 21.14 26.93 -19.59
CA GLU A 327 20.64 26.33 -20.83
C GLU A 327 19.23 25.76 -20.62
N HIS A 328 18.26 26.28 -21.37
CA HIS A 328 16.83 25.91 -21.21
C HIS A 328 16.40 24.71 -22.04
N LYS A 329 17.27 24.20 -22.95
CA LYS A 329 16.91 23.16 -23.93
C LYS A 329 16.36 21.86 -23.29
N ASP A 330 17.07 21.32 -22.32
CA ASP A 330 16.67 20.05 -21.68
C ASP A 330 15.48 20.24 -20.72
N GLY A 331 15.42 21.39 -20.05
CA GLY A 331 14.29 21.74 -19.18
C GLY A 331 12.99 21.96 -19.96
N ILE A 332 13.05 22.51 -21.18
CA ILE A 332 11.89 22.65 -22.07
C ILE A 332 11.37 21.28 -22.53
N VAL A 333 12.26 20.32 -22.78
CA VAL A 333 11.84 18.93 -23.13
C VAL A 333 11.05 18.32 -21.99
N LEU A 334 11.58 18.38 -20.75
CA LEU A 334 10.91 17.86 -19.55
C LEU A 334 9.58 18.60 -19.28
N LEU A 335 9.55 19.92 -19.45
CA LEU A 335 8.33 20.71 -19.29
C LEU A 335 7.26 20.32 -20.32
N ASN A 336 7.65 20.07 -21.57
CA ASN A 336 6.74 19.62 -22.62
C ASN A 336 6.19 18.21 -22.34
N GLU A 337 6.99 17.30 -21.78
CA GLU A 337 6.52 15.98 -21.35
C GLU A 337 5.54 16.11 -20.19
N PHE A 338 5.85 16.94 -19.20
CA PHE A 338 4.96 17.19 -18.06
C PHE A 338 3.61 17.77 -18.47
N LEU A 339 3.59 18.74 -19.39
CA LEU A 339 2.37 19.38 -19.88
C LEU A 339 1.50 18.45 -20.74
N LYS A 340 2.08 17.43 -21.37
CA LYS A 340 1.34 16.40 -22.12
C LYS A 340 0.66 15.35 -21.23
N THR A 341 1.05 15.27 -19.97
CA THR A 341 0.52 14.30 -19.00
C THR A 341 -0.66 14.86 -18.19
N LYS A 342 -1.07 16.09 -18.49
CA LYS A 342 -2.29 16.72 -17.96
C LYS A 342 -3.37 16.74 -19.04
#